data_62dc17a61f7e5d60e62f985d13e1758d
#
_entry.id   62dc17a61f7e5d60e62f985d13e1758d
#
_cell.length_a   1.000
_cell.length_b   1.000
_cell.length_c   1.000
_cell.angle_alpha   90.00
_cell.angle_beta   90.00
_cell.angle_gamma   90.00
#
_symmetry.space_group_name_H-M   'P 1'
#
loop_
_entity.id
_entity.type
_entity.pdbx_description
1 polymer ?
#
loop_
_entity_poly.entity_id
_entity_poly.type
_entity_poly.pdbx_seq_one_letter_code
_entity_poly.pdbx_strand_id
1 'polypeptide(L)'
;MKQEYNSKIVKSKHLTSSERGKIETYVEAKMSISEIARKMGRAKSTICVEIRRSRYNGRYDANIAHKRAQKRRKESHKHTKWRDVNLLNFIEKHLKKRWSPEIISMQLKKEKGWKFSHSSIYTLIKKHRPEWMKYLINKGRKRRKLTHPASAKFIPERVSIDKRPEIVGTRERFGDWEADTVVSCRGGKACLAVFVERKTRMYLIEKMKDKSAAEMLAATIRALGNYHVKTISYDNGTENANHIYANNILNCKSFFCNPYHSWEKGAIENRNKILRQFLPKRTNFDLISEDEILNIQNAINGRPMKALAWHSPAQAFSRLAFGLLL
;
A
#
# COMPACT_ATOMS: atom_id res chain seq x y z
N MET A 1 4.14 13.09 52.44
CA MET A 1 3.11 13.62 51.52
C MET A 1 3.80 14.05 50.22
N LYS A 2 3.74 13.25 49.17
CA LYS A 2 4.20 13.59 47.83
C LYS A 2 3.02 14.17 47.05
N GLN A 3 3.05 15.44 46.70
CA GLN A 3 2.05 16.06 45.83
C GLN A 3 2.23 15.54 44.41
N GLU A 4 1.21 14.84 43.92
CA GLU A 4 1.09 14.46 42.52
C GLU A 4 0.83 15.71 41.68
N TYR A 5 1.82 16.09 40.86
CA TYR A 5 1.64 17.04 39.78
C TYR A 5 0.90 16.38 38.62
N ASN A 6 -0.42 16.49 38.64
CA ASN A 6 -1.27 16.06 37.55
C ASN A 6 -1.25 17.10 36.43
N SER A 7 -0.23 17.05 35.53
CA SER A 7 -0.13 17.92 34.37
C SER A 7 -1.10 17.43 33.28
N LYS A 8 -2.34 17.92 33.30
CA LYS A 8 -3.22 17.85 32.14
C LYS A 8 -2.51 18.56 30.99
N ILE A 9 -2.06 17.79 29.97
CA ILE A 9 -1.51 18.32 28.71
C ILE A 9 -2.63 19.10 28.04
N VAL A 10 -2.70 20.39 28.29
CA VAL A 10 -3.59 21.31 27.57
C VAL A 10 -3.00 21.47 26.17
N LYS A 11 -3.64 20.90 25.16
CA LYS A 11 -3.31 21.16 23.75
C LYS A 11 -3.20 22.67 23.56
N SER A 12 -2.03 23.17 23.19
CA SER A 12 -1.74 24.60 23.03
C SER A 12 -2.66 25.20 21.96
N LYS A 13 -3.75 25.81 22.40
CA LYS A 13 -4.63 26.59 21.52
C LYS A 13 -3.97 27.94 21.25
N HIS A 14 -3.99 28.36 19.99
CA HIS A 14 -3.54 29.71 19.62
C HIS A 14 -4.39 30.76 20.34
N LEU A 15 -3.76 31.93 20.66
CA LEU A 15 -4.49 33.05 21.23
C LEU A 15 -5.62 33.50 20.27
N THR A 16 -6.80 33.72 20.84
CA THR A 16 -7.98 34.23 20.13
C THR A 16 -7.91 35.76 20.01
N SER A 17 -8.80 36.36 19.24
CA SER A 17 -8.94 37.82 19.16
C SER A 17 -9.31 38.41 20.54
N SER A 18 -10.26 37.78 21.23
CA SER A 18 -10.69 38.19 22.58
C SER A 18 -9.57 38.11 23.60
N GLU A 19 -8.75 37.05 23.56
CA GLU A 19 -7.58 36.97 24.45
C GLU A 19 -6.54 38.07 24.17
N ARG A 20 -6.38 38.48 22.91
CA ARG A 20 -5.52 39.60 22.54
C ARG A 20 -6.06 40.93 23.07
N GLY A 21 -7.38 41.15 23.01
CA GLY A 21 -8.00 42.33 23.63
C GLY A 21 -7.74 42.39 25.13
N LYS A 22 -7.85 41.27 25.86
CA LYS A 22 -7.50 41.19 27.28
C LYS A 22 -6.03 41.52 27.54
N ILE A 23 -5.11 41.03 26.67
CA ILE A 23 -3.67 41.36 26.78
C ILE A 23 -3.45 42.87 26.65
N GLU A 24 -4.13 43.52 25.68
CA GLU A 24 -4.08 44.95 25.48
C GLU A 24 -4.44 45.72 26.74
N THR A 25 -5.65 45.46 27.29
CA THR A 25 -6.14 46.06 28.54
C THR A 25 -5.15 45.90 29.69
N TYR A 26 -4.58 44.70 29.86
CA TYR A 26 -3.63 44.44 30.94
C TYR A 26 -2.26 45.12 30.72
N VAL A 27 -1.82 45.23 29.47
CA VAL A 27 -0.58 45.97 29.14
C VAL A 27 -0.77 47.47 29.37
N GLU A 28 -1.92 48.05 29.02
CA GLU A 28 -2.27 49.45 29.31
C GLU A 28 -2.35 49.71 30.82
N ALA A 29 -2.87 48.75 31.60
CA ALA A 29 -2.87 48.78 33.06
C ALA A 29 -1.46 48.59 33.68
N LYS A 30 -0.39 48.57 32.87
CA LYS A 30 1.01 48.34 33.28
C LYS A 30 1.27 47.08 34.11
N MET A 31 0.46 46.04 33.92
CA MET A 31 0.64 44.73 34.59
C MET A 31 1.88 44.04 34.10
N SER A 32 2.55 43.31 34.99
CA SER A 32 3.70 42.49 34.60
C SER A 32 3.28 41.28 33.73
N ILE A 33 4.17 40.79 32.85
CA ILE A 33 3.92 39.65 31.99
C ILE A 33 3.52 38.43 32.83
N SER A 34 4.07 38.27 34.03
CA SER A 34 3.76 37.17 34.94
C SER A 34 2.32 37.22 35.47
N GLU A 35 1.84 38.40 35.80
CA GLU A 35 0.45 38.61 36.27
C GLU A 35 -0.55 38.43 35.12
N ILE A 36 -0.23 38.97 33.93
CA ILE A 36 -1.06 38.75 32.72
C ILE A 36 -1.19 37.24 32.44
N ALA A 37 -0.09 36.50 32.45
CA ALA A 37 -0.08 35.07 32.22
C ALA A 37 -0.94 34.30 33.23
N ARG A 38 -0.85 34.68 34.51
CA ARG A 38 -1.65 34.08 35.61
C ARG A 38 -3.14 34.37 35.41
N LYS A 39 -3.51 35.65 35.16
CA LYS A 39 -4.92 36.04 34.94
C LYS A 39 -5.55 35.36 33.71
N MET A 40 -4.74 35.08 32.67
CA MET A 40 -5.20 34.48 31.44
C MET A 40 -5.14 32.94 31.44
N GLY A 41 -4.56 32.33 32.46
CA GLY A 41 -4.34 30.87 32.48
C GLY A 41 -3.45 30.39 31.33
N ARG A 42 -2.47 31.22 30.92
CA ARG A 42 -1.54 30.94 29.81
C ARG A 42 -0.09 30.92 30.31
N ALA A 43 0.76 30.17 29.62
CA ALA A 43 2.19 30.17 29.94
C ALA A 43 2.80 31.57 29.77
N LYS A 44 3.65 31.96 30.67
CA LYS A 44 4.39 33.25 30.63
C LYS A 44 5.14 33.46 29.31
N SER A 45 5.74 32.36 28.80
CA SER A 45 6.41 32.37 27.49
C SER A 45 5.48 32.74 26.34
N THR A 46 4.21 32.26 26.37
CA THR A 46 3.21 32.58 25.34
C THR A 46 2.89 34.06 25.32
N ILE A 47 2.65 34.65 26.48
CA ILE A 47 2.35 36.10 26.61
C ILE A 47 3.56 36.94 26.22
N CYS A 48 4.75 36.59 26.72
CA CYS A 48 5.99 37.27 26.36
C CYS A 48 6.23 37.28 24.84
N VAL A 49 6.12 36.14 24.20
CA VAL A 49 6.31 35.99 22.73
C VAL A 49 5.25 36.79 21.97
N GLU A 50 3.97 36.76 22.40
CA GLU A 50 2.91 37.51 21.75
C GLU A 50 3.15 39.01 21.83
N ILE A 51 3.45 39.56 23.01
CA ILE A 51 3.71 40.99 23.22
C ILE A 51 4.96 41.42 22.40
N ARG A 52 6.06 40.66 22.48
CA ARG A 52 7.29 40.96 21.76
C ARG A 52 7.10 41.02 20.24
N ARG A 53 6.33 40.04 19.68
CA ARG A 53 6.10 39.90 18.23
C ARG A 53 5.10 40.91 17.67
N SER A 54 4.27 41.47 18.52
CA SER A 54 3.08 42.23 18.09
C SER A 54 3.15 43.71 18.48
N ARG A 55 4.20 44.13 19.18
CA ARG A 55 4.44 45.60 19.45
C ARG A 55 4.55 46.35 18.12
N TYR A 56 3.84 47.49 18.06
CA TYR A 56 3.89 48.43 16.97
C TYR A 56 4.01 49.82 17.55
N ASN A 57 5.00 50.62 17.12
CA ASN A 57 5.31 51.93 17.67
C ASN A 57 5.39 51.99 19.22
N GLY A 58 6.01 50.96 19.81
CA GLY A 58 6.17 50.86 21.28
C GLY A 58 4.94 50.37 22.06
N ARG A 59 3.76 50.28 21.45
CA ARG A 59 2.49 49.85 22.05
C ARG A 59 2.05 48.47 21.56
N TYR A 60 1.23 47.81 22.34
CA TYR A 60 0.58 46.58 21.93
C TYR A 60 -0.86 46.89 21.49
N ASP A 61 -1.21 46.54 20.27
CA ASP A 61 -2.55 46.67 19.68
C ASP A 61 -3.09 45.28 19.33
N ALA A 62 -4.22 44.92 19.92
CA ALA A 62 -4.82 43.58 19.77
C ALA A 62 -5.27 43.29 18.33
N ASN A 63 -5.78 44.29 17.61
CA ASN A 63 -6.26 44.13 16.24
C ASN A 63 -5.09 43.93 15.28
N ILE A 64 -4.02 44.72 15.42
CA ILE A 64 -2.80 44.60 14.63
C ILE A 64 -2.14 43.23 14.94
N ALA A 65 -2.06 42.86 16.22
CA ALA A 65 -1.54 41.55 16.66
C ALA A 65 -2.32 40.38 16.04
N HIS A 66 -3.64 40.50 16.00
CA HIS A 66 -4.50 39.45 15.42
C HIS A 66 -4.32 39.36 13.89
N LYS A 67 -4.31 40.49 13.18
CA LYS A 67 -4.06 40.51 11.73
C LYS A 67 -2.68 39.93 11.39
N ARG A 68 -1.63 40.27 12.14
CA ARG A 68 -0.27 39.73 11.98
C ARG A 68 -0.22 38.25 12.27
N ALA A 69 -0.92 37.76 13.29
CA ALA A 69 -0.99 36.33 13.59
C ALA A 69 -1.71 35.56 12.49
N GLN A 70 -2.80 36.09 11.93
CA GLN A 70 -3.49 35.52 10.77
C GLN A 70 -2.59 35.50 9.54
N LYS A 71 -1.86 36.59 9.25
CA LYS A 71 -0.90 36.68 8.13
C LYS A 71 0.18 35.60 8.27
N ARG A 72 0.82 35.49 9.44
CA ARG A 72 1.84 34.46 9.72
C ARG A 72 1.29 33.04 9.53
N ARG A 73 0.04 32.76 9.96
CA ARG A 73 -0.60 31.46 9.70
C ARG A 73 -0.78 31.18 8.21
N LYS A 74 -1.29 32.18 7.45
CA LYS A 74 -1.43 32.05 5.99
C LYS A 74 -0.07 31.85 5.32
N GLU A 75 0.98 32.50 5.79
CA GLU A 75 2.31 32.37 5.24
C GLU A 75 2.99 31.06 5.59
N SER A 76 2.82 30.54 6.80
CA SER A 76 3.30 29.22 7.17
C SER A 76 2.65 28.08 6.37
N HIS A 77 1.44 28.30 5.83
CA HIS A 77 0.75 27.38 4.91
C HIS A 77 1.08 27.61 3.44
N LYS A 78 1.82 28.67 3.08
CA LYS A 78 2.15 29.00 1.68
C LYS A 78 3.15 28.06 1.02
N HIS A 79 3.99 27.36 1.76
CA HIS A 79 4.85 26.31 1.24
C HIS A 79 4.08 24.96 1.13
N THR A 80 2.96 25.01 0.43
CA THR A 80 2.21 23.80 0.11
C THR A 80 2.97 23.07 -1.00
N LYS A 81 3.70 22.02 -0.64
CA LYS A 81 4.34 21.05 -1.57
C LYS A 81 3.37 20.52 -2.63
N TRP A 82 2.07 20.73 -2.44
CA TRP A 82 0.98 20.40 -3.39
C TRP A 82 1.04 21.13 -4.74
N ARG A 83 1.85 22.20 -4.85
CA ARG A 83 2.03 23.00 -6.06
C ARG A 83 3.37 22.74 -6.76
N ASP A 84 4.23 21.93 -6.18
CA ASP A 84 5.50 21.55 -6.78
C ASP A 84 5.24 20.62 -7.97
N VAL A 85 5.47 21.12 -9.17
CA VAL A 85 5.21 20.40 -10.43
C VAL A 85 6.05 19.12 -10.50
N ASN A 86 7.30 19.14 -10.04
CA ASN A 86 8.18 17.97 -10.08
C ASN A 86 7.66 16.88 -9.13
N LEU A 87 7.20 17.27 -7.94
CA LEU A 87 6.57 16.34 -6.98
C LEU A 87 5.29 15.74 -7.56
N LEU A 88 4.43 16.57 -8.15
CA LEU A 88 3.18 16.12 -8.76
C LEU A 88 3.42 15.14 -9.91
N ASN A 89 4.34 15.48 -10.82
CA ASN A 89 4.71 14.62 -11.95
C ASN A 89 5.28 13.28 -11.48
N PHE A 90 6.14 13.31 -10.45
CA PHE A 90 6.68 12.08 -9.86
C PHE A 90 5.56 11.20 -9.29
N ILE A 91 4.66 11.79 -8.49
CA ILE A 91 3.54 11.05 -7.88
C ILE A 91 2.64 10.47 -8.98
N GLU A 92 2.26 11.27 -9.97
CA GLU A 92 1.38 10.83 -11.06
C GLU A 92 1.98 9.70 -11.88
N LYS A 93 3.26 9.82 -12.29
CA LYS A 93 4.01 8.78 -13.01
C LYS A 93 3.92 7.43 -12.29
N HIS A 94 4.11 7.42 -10.98
CA HIS A 94 4.10 6.19 -10.20
C HIS A 94 2.69 5.68 -9.87
N LEU A 95 1.71 6.58 -9.71
CA LEU A 95 0.30 6.20 -9.60
C LEU A 95 -0.19 5.51 -10.88
N LYS A 96 0.21 6.00 -12.07
CA LYS A 96 -0.09 5.35 -13.37
C LYS A 96 0.48 3.93 -13.43
N LYS A 97 1.64 3.68 -12.82
CA LYS A 97 2.21 2.33 -12.62
C LYS A 97 1.48 1.51 -11.53
N ARG A 98 0.36 1.98 -11.00
CA ARG A 98 -0.42 1.33 -9.93
C ARG A 98 0.35 1.16 -8.60
N TRP A 99 1.35 2.02 -8.34
CA TRP A 99 2.03 2.01 -7.06
C TRP A 99 1.16 2.62 -5.96
N SER A 100 1.24 2.06 -4.74
CA SER A 100 0.52 2.63 -3.60
C SER A 100 1.21 3.90 -3.10
N PRO A 101 0.48 4.84 -2.48
CA PRO A 101 1.07 6.02 -1.84
C PRO A 101 2.22 5.71 -0.87
N GLU A 102 2.21 4.53 -0.23
CA GLU A 102 3.30 4.10 0.65
C GLU A 102 4.59 3.84 -0.13
N ILE A 103 4.50 3.12 -1.26
CA ILE A 103 5.65 2.86 -2.14
C ILE A 103 6.18 4.17 -2.73
N ILE A 104 5.28 5.05 -3.20
CA ILE A 104 5.64 6.34 -3.79
C ILE A 104 6.36 7.22 -2.75
N SER A 105 5.87 7.28 -1.51
CA SER A 105 6.50 8.03 -0.41
C SER A 105 7.92 7.53 -0.12
N MET A 106 8.10 6.21 -0.11
CA MET A 106 9.43 5.61 0.09
C MET A 106 10.36 5.94 -1.08
N GLN A 107 9.87 5.81 -2.31
CA GLN A 107 10.69 6.07 -3.51
C GLN A 107 11.07 7.55 -3.64
N LEU A 108 10.17 8.48 -3.30
CA LEU A 108 10.47 9.92 -3.17
C LEU A 108 11.63 10.17 -2.21
N LYS A 109 11.64 9.49 -1.06
CA LYS A 109 12.73 9.61 -0.09
C LYS A 109 14.04 9.04 -0.64
N LYS A 110 13.98 7.89 -1.31
CA LYS A 110 15.16 7.18 -1.84
C LYS A 110 15.80 7.92 -3.03
N GLU A 111 15.00 8.35 -4.02
CA GLU A 111 15.51 8.94 -5.27
C GLU A 111 15.75 10.45 -5.20
N LYS A 112 14.93 11.17 -4.43
CA LYS A 112 14.95 12.65 -4.39
C LYS A 112 15.30 13.24 -3.03
N GLY A 113 15.46 12.41 -1.99
CA GLY A 113 15.63 12.89 -0.61
C GLY A 113 14.39 13.59 -0.05
N TRP A 114 13.27 13.59 -0.77
CA TRP A 114 12.08 14.35 -0.38
C TRP A 114 11.27 13.63 0.69
N LYS A 115 11.00 14.31 1.79
CA LYS A 115 10.15 13.81 2.88
C LYS A 115 8.69 14.18 2.60
N PHE A 116 7.94 13.27 1.99
CA PHE A 116 6.50 13.43 1.74
C PHE A 116 5.76 12.15 2.10
N SER A 117 4.95 12.19 3.16
CA SER A 117 4.35 10.99 3.73
C SER A 117 3.24 10.40 2.84
N HIS A 118 3.00 9.10 2.96
CA HIS A 118 1.90 8.44 2.25
C HIS A 118 0.53 9.05 2.62
N SER A 119 0.34 9.47 3.87
CA SER A 119 -0.87 10.17 4.33
C SER A 119 -1.06 11.50 3.59
N SER A 120 0.06 12.22 3.35
CA SER A 120 0.04 13.45 2.55
C SER A 120 -0.35 13.17 1.11
N ILE A 121 0.15 12.07 0.51
CA ILE A 121 -0.24 11.66 -0.85
C ILE A 121 -1.74 11.32 -0.92
N TYR A 122 -2.28 10.60 0.05
CA TYR A 122 -3.73 10.35 0.12
C TYR A 122 -4.53 11.64 0.25
N THR A 123 -4.06 12.60 1.05
CA THR A 123 -4.72 13.91 1.20
C THR A 123 -4.64 14.72 -0.10
N LEU A 124 -3.50 14.69 -0.79
CA LEU A 124 -3.32 15.29 -2.11
C LEU A 124 -4.35 14.73 -3.10
N ILE A 125 -4.43 13.40 -3.23
CA ILE A 125 -5.37 12.74 -4.13
C ILE A 125 -6.81 13.13 -3.77
N LYS A 126 -7.20 13.01 -2.50
CA LYS A 126 -8.58 13.25 -2.08
C LYS A 126 -9.02 14.70 -2.24
N LYS A 127 -8.15 15.68 -1.94
CA LYS A 127 -8.52 17.10 -1.87
C LYS A 127 -8.16 17.91 -3.13
N HIS A 128 -7.10 17.53 -3.83
CA HIS A 128 -6.51 18.36 -4.87
C HIS A 128 -6.42 17.68 -6.24
N ARG A 129 -6.45 16.33 -6.27
CA ARG A 129 -6.36 15.52 -7.50
C ARG A 129 -7.31 14.31 -7.44
N PRO A 130 -8.64 14.52 -7.27
CA PRO A 130 -9.59 13.42 -7.13
C PRO A 130 -9.61 12.49 -8.35
N GLU A 131 -9.23 12.97 -9.53
CA GLU A 131 -9.08 12.19 -10.76
C GLU A 131 -8.04 11.06 -10.63
N TRP A 132 -7.08 11.16 -9.70
CA TRP A 132 -6.08 10.12 -9.46
C TRP A 132 -6.58 8.96 -8.60
N MET A 133 -7.78 9.07 -8.01
CA MET A 133 -8.38 7.96 -7.23
C MET A 133 -8.55 6.68 -8.05
N LYS A 134 -8.73 6.80 -9.39
CA LYS A 134 -8.83 5.66 -10.30
C LYS A 134 -7.58 4.76 -10.32
N TYR A 135 -6.44 5.27 -9.90
CA TYR A 135 -5.18 4.52 -9.83
C TYR A 135 -5.00 3.76 -8.51
N LEU A 136 -5.78 4.05 -7.48
CA LEU A 136 -5.71 3.37 -6.19
C LEU A 136 -6.40 2.00 -6.22
N ILE A 137 -5.87 1.04 -5.45
CA ILE A 137 -6.38 -0.35 -5.40
C ILE A 137 -7.88 -0.43 -5.12
N ASN A 138 -8.35 0.27 -4.11
CA ASN A 138 -9.74 0.21 -3.67
C ASN A 138 -10.62 1.33 -4.26
N LYS A 139 -10.07 2.22 -5.09
CA LYS A 139 -10.78 3.39 -5.64
C LYS A 139 -11.61 4.15 -4.59
N GLY A 140 -11.17 4.14 -3.32
CA GLY A 140 -11.88 4.74 -2.18
C GLY A 140 -13.09 3.96 -1.65
N ARG A 141 -13.39 2.76 -2.15
CA ARG A 141 -14.53 1.95 -1.72
C ARG A 141 -14.21 1.07 -0.52
N LYS A 142 -15.16 0.92 0.42
CA LYS A 142 -15.06 -0.04 1.53
C LYS A 142 -15.16 -1.49 1.00
N ARG A 143 -14.41 -2.40 1.65
CA ARG A 143 -14.43 -3.83 1.35
C ARG A 143 -15.80 -4.43 1.68
N ARG A 144 -16.41 -5.16 0.74
CA ARG A 144 -17.57 -6.02 1.01
C ARG A 144 -17.09 -7.42 1.35
N LYS A 145 -17.65 -8.06 2.40
CA LYS A 145 -17.47 -9.49 2.66
C LYS A 145 -18.30 -10.26 1.62
N LEU A 146 -17.64 -11.17 0.89
CA LEU A 146 -18.33 -12.13 0.04
C LEU A 146 -18.33 -13.49 0.76
N THR A 147 -19.50 -14.08 0.91
CA THR A 147 -19.70 -15.46 1.37
C THR A 147 -20.32 -16.23 0.20
N HIS A 148 -19.60 -17.20 -0.34
CA HIS A 148 -20.16 -18.17 -1.28
C HIS A 148 -19.76 -19.56 -0.81
N PRO A 149 -20.71 -20.52 -0.72
CA PRO A 149 -20.39 -21.90 -0.47
C PRO A 149 -19.72 -22.50 -1.71
N ALA A 150 -18.60 -23.19 -1.53
CA ALA A 150 -17.95 -23.96 -2.56
C ALA A 150 -18.25 -25.44 -2.33
N SER A 151 -18.72 -26.14 -3.36
CA SER A 151 -18.85 -27.60 -3.33
C SER A 151 -17.45 -28.23 -3.49
N ALA A 152 -17.11 -29.19 -2.65
CA ALA A 152 -15.89 -29.99 -2.80
C ALA A 152 -16.00 -30.84 -4.05
N LYS A 153 -15.09 -30.66 -5.01
CA LYS A 153 -14.96 -31.48 -6.21
C LYS A 153 -13.82 -32.48 -6.01
N PHE A 154 -13.95 -33.66 -6.60
CA PHE A 154 -12.94 -34.72 -6.50
C PHE A 154 -11.69 -34.37 -7.31
N ILE A 155 -10.51 -34.44 -6.66
CA ILE A 155 -9.19 -34.32 -7.28
C ILE A 155 -8.44 -35.61 -6.93
N PRO A 156 -7.94 -36.38 -7.90
CA PRO A 156 -7.18 -37.62 -7.65
C PRO A 156 -5.95 -37.37 -6.81
N GLU A 157 -5.59 -38.27 -5.92
CA GLU A 157 -4.35 -38.26 -5.11
C GLU A 157 -4.04 -36.93 -4.42
N ARG A 158 -5.07 -36.20 -4.03
CA ARG A 158 -4.96 -34.93 -3.36
C ARG A 158 -4.26 -35.03 -1.99
N VAL A 159 -3.17 -34.29 -1.78
CA VAL A 159 -2.50 -34.17 -0.49
C VAL A 159 -2.93 -32.87 0.19
N SER A 160 -3.45 -32.96 1.43
CA SER A 160 -3.83 -31.76 2.20
C SER A 160 -2.62 -30.84 2.46
N ILE A 161 -2.89 -29.52 2.49
CA ILE A 161 -1.90 -28.51 2.86
C ILE A 161 -1.35 -28.70 4.28
N ASP A 162 -2.07 -29.39 5.14
CA ASP A 162 -1.63 -29.71 6.52
C ASP A 162 -0.40 -30.63 6.53
N LYS A 163 -0.21 -31.42 5.46
CA LYS A 163 0.97 -32.28 5.27
C LYS A 163 2.15 -31.54 4.59
N ARG A 164 1.99 -30.26 4.30
CA ARG A 164 3.02 -29.43 3.68
C ARG A 164 4.12 -29.15 4.72
N PRO A 165 5.43 -29.27 4.37
CA PRO A 165 6.51 -28.96 5.29
C PRO A 165 6.41 -27.56 5.91
N GLU A 166 6.65 -27.42 7.20
CA GLU A 166 6.56 -26.14 7.95
C GLU A 166 7.41 -25.02 7.33
N ILE A 167 8.58 -25.37 6.80
CA ILE A 167 9.50 -24.42 6.14
C ILE A 167 8.83 -23.66 4.98
N VAL A 168 7.80 -24.22 4.35
CA VAL A 168 7.01 -23.52 3.31
C VAL A 168 6.18 -22.39 3.95
N GLY A 169 5.74 -22.60 5.21
CA GLY A 169 4.99 -21.63 6.00
C GLY A 169 5.82 -20.38 6.32
N THR A 170 7.09 -20.54 6.70
CA THR A 170 8.01 -19.43 7.06
C THR A 170 8.37 -18.56 5.86
N ARG A 171 8.26 -19.09 4.62
CA ARG A 171 8.63 -18.40 3.37
C ARG A 171 10.13 -18.10 3.26
N GLU A 172 10.96 -18.85 3.92
CA GLU A 172 12.41 -18.67 3.90
C GLU A 172 13.07 -19.45 2.76
N ARG A 173 12.40 -20.50 2.30
CA ARG A 173 12.88 -21.38 1.24
C ARG A 173 12.44 -20.85 -0.14
N PHE A 174 13.36 -20.82 -1.09
CA PHE A 174 13.08 -20.53 -2.49
C PHE A 174 12.58 -21.77 -3.22
N GLY A 175 11.67 -21.59 -4.18
CA GLY A 175 11.09 -22.65 -5.01
C GLY A 175 9.74 -23.17 -4.51
N ASP A 176 9.13 -22.52 -3.52
CA ASP A 176 7.77 -22.82 -3.06
C ASP A 176 6.75 -21.88 -3.69
N TRP A 177 5.80 -22.44 -4.45
CA TRP A 177 4.86 -21.68 -5.26
C TRP A 177 3.41 -21.80 -4.76
N GLU A 178 2.62 -20.77 -5.00
CA GLU A 178 1.15 -20.80 -4.91
C GLU A 178 0.60 -20.65 -6.33
N ALA A 179 -0.36 -21.47 -6.72
CA ALA A 179 -1.05 -21.42 -8.01
C ALA A 179 -2.52 -21.06 -7.84
N ASP A 180 -3.08 -20.33 -8.80
CA ASP A 180 -4.49 -19.94 -8.84
C ASP A 180 -4.95 -19.69 -10.27
N THR A 181 -6.26 -19.70 -10.49
CA THR A 181 -6.86 -19.41 -11.80
C THR A 181 -7.69 -18.13 -11.73
N VAL A 182 -7.40 -17.20 -12.64
CA VAL A 182 -8.14 -15.95 -12.76
C VAL A 182 -9.04 -16.04 -14.00
N VAL A 183 -10.35 -16.11 -13.78
CA VAL A 183 -11.33 -16.26 -14.86
C VAL A 183 -11.66 -14.94 -15.55
N SER A 184 -12.00 -15.04 -16.85
CA SER A 184 -12.47 -13.97 -17.73
C SER A 184 -13.83 -13.39 -17.29
N CYS A 185 -14.39 -12.46 -18.06
CA CYS A 185 -15.76 -12.03 -17.93
C CYS A 185 -16.72 -13.17 -18.33
N ARG A 186 -18.02 -12.96 -18.05
CA ARG A 186 -19.06 -13.89 -18.50
C ARG A 186 -19.07 -13.95 -20.04
N GLY A 187 -18.96 -15.14 -20.60
CA GLY A 187 -18.91 -15.39 -22.05
C GLY A 187 -17.48 -15.50 -22.62
N GLY A 188 -16.43 -15.09 -21.92
CA GLY A 188 -15.05 -15.36 -22.33
C GLY A 188 -14.62 -16.78 -21.91
N LYS A 189 -13.89 -17.47 -22.79
CA LYS A 189 -13.36 -18.84 -22.54
C LYS A 189 -11.99 -18.81 -21.90
N ALA A 190 -11.10 -17.92 -22.36
CA ALA A 190 -9.74 -17.81 -21.86
C ALA A 190 -9.68 -17.50 -20.36
N CYS A 191 -8.68 -18.10 -19.71
CA CYS A 191 -8.37 -17.88 -18.31
C CYS A 191 -6.89 -17.51 -18.15
N LEU A 192 -6.49 -17.07 -16.98
CA LEU A 192 -5.08 -16.87 -16.64
C LEU A 192 -4.71 -17.84 -15.53
N ALA A 193 -3.72 -18.71 -15.77
CA ALA A 193 -3.01 -19.38 -14.70
C ALA A 193 -2.02 -18.40 -14.09
N VAL A 194 -2.00 -18.31 -12.79
CA VAL A 194 -1.13 -17.37 -12.07
C VAL A 194 -0.36 -18.11 -10.99
N PHE A 195 0.92 -17.77 -10.86
CA PHE A 195 1.83 -18.42 -9.93
C PHE A 195 2.57 -17.37 -9.12
N VAL A 196 2.72 -17.60 -7.81
CA VAL A 196 3.52 -16.72 -6.94
C VAL A 196 4.58 -17.54 -6.24
N GLU A 197 5.84 -17.18 -6.42
CA GLU A 197 6.92 -17.70 -5.57
C GLU A 197 6.84 -17.04 -4.18
N ARG A 198 6.82 -17.88 -3.13
CA ARG A 198 6.43 -17.46 -1.78
C ARG A 198 7.46 -16.57 -1.07
N LYS A 199 8.76 -16.75 -1.32
CA LYS A 199 9.85 -15.97 -0.72
C LYS A 199 10.03 -14.63 -1.42
N THR A 200 10.19 -14.64 -2.72
CA THR A 200 10.50 -13.46 -3.56
C THR A 200 9.27 -12.68 -3.98
N ARG A 201 8.10 -13.27 -3.86
CA ARG A 201 6.83 -12.71 -4.36
C ARG A 201 6.80 -12.54 -5.88
N MET A 202 7.69 -13.22 -6.61
CA MET A 202 7.64 -13.26 -8.07
C MET A 202 6.30 -13.79 -8.54
N TYR A 203 5.70 -13.11 -9.50
CA TYR A 203 4.37 -13.40 -10.03
C TYR A 203 4.47 -13.71 -11.50
N LEU A 204 4.05 -14.91 -11.90
CA LEU A 204 4.03 -15.36 -13.29
C LEU A 204 2.59 -15.50 -13.75
N ILE A 205 2.32 -15.18 -15.00
CA ILE A 205 0.98 -15.20 -15.60
C ILE A 205 1.06 -15.93 -16.94
N GLU A 206 0.27 -16.98 -17.09
CA GLU A 206 0.14 -17.73 -18.34
C GLU A 206 -1.29 -17.67 -18.85
N LYS A 207 -1.47 -17.38 -20.14
CA LYS A 207 -2.78 -17.44 -20.78
C LYS A 207 -3.14 -18.88 -21.10
N MET A 208 -4.35 -19.27 -20.71
CA MET A 208 -4.97 -20.57 -21.03
C MET A 208 -6.14 -20.36 -21.98
N LYS A 209 -6.36 -21.28 -22.90
CA LYS A 209 -7.49 -21.22 -23.84
C LYS A 209 -8.82 -21.40 -23.11
N ASP A 210 -8.83 -22.24 -22.08
CA ASP A 210 -9.98 -22.51 -21.22
C ASP A 210 -9.54 -22.92 -19.81
N LYS A 211 -10.49 -23.26 -18.95
CA LYS A 211 -10.25 -23.69 -17.57
C LYS A 211 -10.15 -25.22 -17.45
N SER A 212 -9.57 -25.92 -18.43
CA SER A 212 -9.36 -27.37 -18.38
C SER A 212 -8.11 -27.77 -17.60
N ALA A 213 -8.06 -29.01 -17.13
CA ALA A 213 -6.89 -29.54 -16.44
C ALA A 213 -5.68 -29.69 -17.38
N ALA A 214 -5.92 -29.93 -18.66
CA ALA A 214 -4.85 -29.99 -19.67
C ALA A 214 -4.21 -28.63 -19.91
N GLU A 215 -5.00 -27.57 -20.05
CA GLU A 215 -4.49 -26.19 -20.20
C GLU A 215 -3.75 -25.71 -18.94
N MET A 216 -4.26 -26.05 -17.74
CA MET A 216 -3.58 -25.70 -16.49
C MET A 216 -2.22 -26.42 -16.34
N LEU A 217 -2.15 -27.71 -16.73
CA LEU A 217 -0.89 -28.45 -16.77
C LEU A 217 0.10 -27.80 -17.72
N ALA A 218 -0.32 -27.52 -18.96
CA ALA A 218 0.53 -26.88 -19.97
C ALA A 218 1.02 -25.51 -19.50
N ALA A 219 0.15 -24.68 -18.91
CA ALA A 219 0.50 -23.39 -18.34
C ALA A 219 1.48 -23.53 -17.17
N THR A 220 1.30 -24.53 -16.31
CA THR A 220 2.22 -24.80 -15.19
C THR A 220 3.62 -25.14 -15.70
N ILE A 221 3.73 -25.97 -16.74
CA ILE A 221 5.02 -26.33 -17.32
C ILE A 221 5.68 -25.13 -18.03
N ARG A 222 4.92 -24.34 -18.79
CA ARG A 222 5.45 -23.12 -19.43
C ARG A 222 5.96 -22.12 -18.39
N ALA A 223 5.19 -21.88 -17.33
CA ALA A 223 5.54 -20.91 -16.30
C ALA A 223 6.73 -21.35 -15.43
N LEU A 224 6.79 -22.62 -15.06
CA LEU A 224 7.68 -23.10 -14.00
C LEU A 224 8.82 -24.02 -14.49
N GLY A 225 8.75 -24.51 -15.73
CA GLY A 225 9.69 -25.51 -16.26
C GLY A 225 11.16 -25.11 -16.25
N ASN A 226 11.45 -23.80 -16.29
CA ASN A 226 12.82 -23.28 -16.26
C ASN A 226 13.31 -22.96 -14.84
N TYR A 227 12.51 -23.25 -13.80
CA TYR A 227 12.84 -22.91 -12.43
C TYR A 227 12.92 -24.15 -11.55
N HIS A 228 13.72 -24.06 -10.48
CA HIS A 228 13.75 -25.09 -9.45
C HIS A 228 12.48 -24.99 -8.59
N VAL A 229 11.53 -25.93 -8.81
CA VAL A 229 10.26 -26.01 -8.08
C VAL A 229 10.35 -27.08 -7.00
N LYS A 230 10.03 -26.72 -5.77
CA LYS A 230 9.99 -27.65 -4.62
C LYS A 230 8.57 -28.06 -4.27
N THR A 231 7.70 -27.08 -4.16
CA THR A 231 6.28 -27.31 -3.86
C THR A 231 5.38 -26.36 -4.62
N ILE A 232 4.17 -26.83 -4.95
CA ILE A 232 3.10 -25.99 -5.50
C ILE A 232 1.87 -26.17 -4.60
N SER A 233 1.30 -25.04 -4.13
CA SER A 233 0.05 -25.04 -3.35
C SER A 233 -1.11 -24.61 -4.24
N TYR A 234 -2.11 -25.47 -4.38
CA TYR A 234 -3.31 -25.29 -5.20
C TYR A 234 -4.55 -25.05 -4.35
N ASP A 235 -5.62 -24.51 -4.95
CA ASP A 235 -6.98 -24.62 -4.43
C ASP A 235 -7.62 -25.95 -4.88
N ASN A 236 -8.88 -26.17 -4.47
CA ASN A 236 -9.62 -27.37 -4.82
C ASN A 236 -10.36 -27.25 -6.16
N GLY A 237 -9.86 -26.48 -7.11
CA GLY A 237 -10.39 -26.39 -8.47
C GLY A 237 -10.09 -27.63 -9.30
N THR A 238 -11.05 -28.10 -10.09
CA THR A 238 -10.89 -29.27 -10.96
C THR A 238 -9.87 -29.08 -12.07
N GLU A 239 -9.52 -27.85 -12.40
CA GLU A 239 -8.42 -27.51 -13.30
C GLU A 239 -7.07 -28.01 -12.80
N ASN A 240 -6.94 -28.28 -11.50
CA ASN A 240 -5.71 -28.79 -10.88
C ASN A 240 -5.64 -30.33 -10.86
N ALA A 241 -6.56 -31.06 -11.51
CA ALA A 241 -6.63 -32.52 -11.48
C ALA A 241 -5.36 -33.22 -12.04
N ASN A 242 -4.66 -32.54 -12.97
CA ASN A 242 -3.43 -33.09 -13.57
C ASN A 242 -2.15 -32.71 -12.78
N HIS A 243 -2.28 -32.38 -11.51
CA HIS A 243 -1.13 -31.95 -10.66
C HIS A 243 -0.04 -33.02 -10.53
N ILE A 244 -0.38 -34.31 -10.61
CA ILE A 244 0.58 -35.42 -10.55
C ILE A 244 1.53 -35.38 -11.74
N TYR A 245 1.00 -35.14 -12.96
CA TYR A 245 1.86 -34.97 -14.12
C TYR A 245 2.80 -33.77 -13.99
N ALA A 246 2.30 -32.66 -13.45
CA ALA A 246 3.15 -31.49 -13.14
C ALA A 246 4.23 -31.83 -12.11
N ASN A 247 3.89 -32.60 -11.05
CA ASN A 247 4.85 -33.06 -10.04
C ASN A 247 5.98 -33.88 -10.65
N ASN A 248 5.64 -34.81 -11.53
CA ASN A 248 6.62 -35.69 -12.19
C ASN A 248 7.55 -34.90 -13.13
N ILE A 249 7.00 -34.00 -13.93
CA ILE A 249 7.77 -33.19 -14.88
C ILE A 249 8.68 -32.18 -14.16
N LEU A 250 8.16 -31.51 -13.13
CA LEU A 250 8.88 -30.47 -12.39
C LEU A 250 9.66 -31.01 -11.19
N ASN A 251 9.61 -32.31 -10.91
CA ASN A 251 10.19 -32.97 -9.74
C ASN A 251 9.83 -32.25 -8.43
N CYS A 252 8.54 -31.99 -8.22
CA CYS A 252 8.03 -31.24 -7.07
C CYS A 252 6.88 -31.98 -6.35
N LYS A 253 6.35 -31.36 -5.27
CA LYS A 253 5.21 -31.88 -4.52
C LYS A 253 4.06 -30.87 -4.54
N SER A 254 2.83 -31.38 -4.74
CA SER A 254 1.60 -30.57 -4.70
C SER A 254 0.87 -30.69 -3.37
N PHE A 255 0.34 -29.57 -2.90
CA PHE A 255 -0.49 -29.50 -1.69
C PHE A 255 -1.76 -28.71 -1.99
N PHE A 256 -2.88 -29.12 -1.40
CA PHE A 256 -4.18 -28.50 -1.65
C PHE A 256 -4.73 -27.84 -0.39
N CYS A 257 -5.18 -26.61 -0.52
CA CYS A 257 -5.76 -25.83 0.56
C CYS A 257 -6.99 -26.53 1.15
N ASN A 258 -7.23 -26.30 2.42
CA ASN A 258 -8.44 -26.71 3.08
C ASN A 258 -9.65 -25.92 2.53
N PRO A 259 -10.82 -26.55 2.40
CA PRO A 259 -12.03 -25.83 2.02
C PRO A 259 -12.25 -24.60 2.94
N TYR A 260 -12.64 -23.46 2.34
CA TYR A 260 -12.89 -22.19 3.02
C TYR A 260 -11.68 -21.51 3.69
N HIS A 261 -10.46 -22.04 3.59
CA HIS A 261 -9.25 -21.49 4.18
C HIS A 261 -8.47 -20.60 3.19
N SER A 262 -9.10 -19.53 2.68
CA SER A 262 -8.49 -18.63 1.67
C SER A 262 -7.18 -17.97 2.15
N TRP A 263 -6.95 -17.88 3.46
CA TRP A 263 -5.71 -17.32 4.02
C TRP A 263 -4.47 -18.15 3.79
N GLU A 264 -4.63 -19.46 3.48
CA GLU A 264 -3.51 -20.37 3.18
C GLU A 264 -2.78 -19.99 1.89
N LYS A 265 -3.46 -19.29 0.96
CA LYS A 265 -2.92 -18.70 -0.28
C LYS A 265 -2.87 -17.17 -0.27
N GLY A 266 -2.51 -16.57 0.85
CA GLY A 266 -2.54 -15.11 1.01
C GLY A 266 -1.58 -14.34 0.09
N ALA A 267 -0.49 -14.97 -0.40
CA ALA A 267 0.45 -14.31 -1.29
C ALA A 267 -0.18 -14.08 -2.66
N ILE A 268 -0.76 -15.12 -3.26
CA ILE A 268 -1.38 -15.04 -4.59
C ILE A 268 -2.66 -14.18 -4.57
N GLU A 269 -3.46 -14.25 -3.50
CA GLU A 269 -4.64 -13.39 -3.35
C GLU A 269 -4.28 -11.89 -3.42
N ASN A 270 -3.20 -11.50 -2.76
CA ASN A 270 -2.74 -10.11 -2.80
C ASN A 270 -2.23 -9.72 -4.20
N ARG A 271 -1.59 -10.63 -4.94
CA ARG A 271 -1.17 -10.39 -6.31
C ARG A 271 -2.35 -10.28 -7.26
N ASN A 272 -3.33 -11.15 -7.13
CA ASN A 272 -4.56 -11.11 -7.91
C ASN A 272 -5.34 -9.80 -7.69
N LYS A 273 -5.29 -9.20 -6.49
CA LYS A 273 -5.85 -7.84 -6.25
C LYS A 273 -5.14 -6.77 -7.06
N ILE A 274 -3.83 -6.89 -7.27
CA ILE A 274 -3.06 -5.96 -8.10
C ILE A 274 -3.35 -6.22 -9.57
N LEU A 275 -3.33 -7.48 -10.01
CA LEU A 275 -3.70 -7.87 -11.37
C LEU A 275 -5.06 -7.29 -11.77
N ARG A 276 -6.05 -7.35 -10.87
CA ARG A 276 -7.41 -6.80 -11.11
C ARG A 276 -7.47 -5.27 -11.21
N GLN A 277 -6.38 -4.54 -11.01
CA GLN A 277 -6.29 -3.12 -11.36
C GLN A 277 -5.95 -2.90 -12.83
N PHE A 278 -5.25 -3.84 -13.45
CA PHE A 278 -4.95 -3.86 -14.88
C PHE A 278 -6.09 -4.55 -15.65
N LEU A 279 -6.55 -5.70 -15.14
CA LEU A 279 -7.58 -6.54 -15.73
C LEU A 279 -8.80 -6.62 -14.79
N PRO A 280 -9.74 -5.65 -14.82
CA PRO A 280 -10.95 -5.66 -14.00
C PRO A 280 -11.80 -6.92 -14.22
N LYS A 281 -12.71 -7.26 -13.29
CA LYS A 281 -13.53 -8.48 -13.35
C LYS A 281 -14.37 -8.68 -14.64
N ARG A 282 -14.61 -7.61 -15.41
CA ARG A 282 -15.39 -7.66 -16.65
C ARG A 282 -14.52 -7.65 -17.91
N THR A 283 -13.22 -7.84 -17.77
CA THR A 283 -12.29 -7.89 -18.91
C THR A 283 -12.44 -9.25 -19.61
N ASN A 284 -12.58 -9.23 -20.94
CA ASN A 284 -12.53 -10.44 -21.77
C ASN A 284 -11.08 -10.81 -22.05
N PHE A 285 -10.63 -11.95 -21.55
CA PHE A 285 -9.23 -12.39 -21.72
C PHE A 285 -8.95 -12.99 -23.12
N ASP A 286 -9.99 -13.34 -23.86
CA ASP A 286 -9.80 -13.80 -25.26
C ASP A 286 -9.17 -12.70 -26.13
N LEU A 287 -9.48 -11.42 -25.81
CA LEU A 287 -9.03 -10.23 -26.56
C LEU A 287 -7.68 -9.66 -26.10
N ILE A 288 -7.07 -10.22 -25.05
CA ILE A 288 -5.80 -9.74 -24.51
C ILE A 288 -4.66 -10.50 -25.15
N SER A 289 -3.65 -9.80 -25.67
CA SER A 289 -2.44 -10.40 -26.25
C SER A 289 -1.50 -10.93 -25.16
N GLU A 290 -0.63 -11.85 -25.50
CA GLU A 290 0.42 -12.35 -24.62
C GLU A 290 1.40 -11.26 -24.23
N ASP A 291 1.73 -10.35 -25.15
CA ASP A 291 2.57 -9.18 -24.86
C ASP A 291 1.95 -8.25 -23.81
N GLU A 292 0.64 -8.03 -23.88
CA GLU A 292 -0.07 -7.24 -22.87
C GLU A 292 -0.02 -7.92 -21.49
N ILE A 293 -0.18 -9.24 -21.44
CA ILE A 293 -0.04 -10.03 -20.22
C ILE A 293 1.38 -9.92 -19.66
N LEU A 294 2.40 -10.06 -20.51
CA LEU A 294 3.81 -9.93 -20.12
C LEU A 294 4.11 -8.53 -19.59
N ASN A 295 3.60 -7.49 -20.23
CA ASN A 295 3.75 -6.10 -19.77
C ASN A 295 3.11 -5.89 -18.38
N ILE A 296 1.94 -6.45 -18.15
CA ILE A 296 1.27 -6.43 -16.84
C ILE A 296 2.09 -7.19 -15.79
N GLN A 297 2.57 -8.38 -16.12
CA GLN A 297 3.45 -9.19 -15.26
C GLN A 297 4.70 -8.39 -14.85
N ASN A 298 5.37 -7.76 -15.82
CA ASN A 298 6.54 -6.95 -15.59
C ASN A 298 6.24 -5.73 -14.70
N ALA A 299 5.10 -5.07 -14.92
CA ALA A 299 4.66 -3.95 -14.11
C ALA A 299 4.38 -4.37 -12.64
N ILE A 300 3.81 -5.57 -12.43
CA ILE A 300 3.56 -6.13 -11.09
C ILE A 300 4.89 -6.52 -10.43
N ASN A 301 5.79 -7.18 -11.13
CA ASN A 301 7.06 -7.67 -10.62
C ASN A 301 8.10 -6.57 -10.41
N GLY A 302 8.02 -5.48 -11.16
CA GLY A 302 8.85 -4.29 -10.97
C GLY A 302 8.45 -3.40 -9.79
N ARG A 303 7.34 -3.70 -9.11
CA ARG A 303 6.82 -2.89 -8.01
C ARG A 303 7.55 -3.20 -6.70
N PRO A 304 8.22 -2.20 -6.04
CA PRO A 304 8.88 -2.42 -4.76
C PRO A 304 7.91 -2.87 -3.66
N MET A 305 8.37 -3.72 -2.75
CA MET A 305 7.57 -4.25 -1.65
C MET A 305 8.26 -4.08 -0.30
N LYS A 306 7.51 -3.64 0.71
CA LYS A 306 8.02 -3.52 2.08
C LYS A 306 8.52 -4.86 2.64
N ALA A 307 7.79 -5.95 2.34
CA ALA A 307 8.17 -7.30 2.76
C ALA A 307 9.49 -7.81 2.13
N LEU A 308 9.99 -7.15 1.08
CA LEU A 308 11.26 -7.43 0.42
C LEU A 308 12.29 -6.31 0.67
N ALA A 309 12.21 -5.64 1.82
CA ALA A 309 13.06 -4.50 2.15
C ALA A 309 13.11 -3.44 1.02
N TRP A 310 11.96 -3.21 0.38
CA TRP A 310 11.74 -2.29 -0.73
C TRP A 310 12.44 -2.68 -2.04
N HIS A 311 12.90 -3.92 -2.17
CA HIS A 311 13.23 -4.48 -3.47
C HIS A 311 11.96 -4.91 -4.22
N SER A 312 12.05 -4.96 -5.55
CA SER A 312 10.97 -5.53 -6.35
C SER A 312 11.03 -7.07 -6.34
N PRO A 313 9.91 -7.77 -6.60
CA PRO A 313 9.93 -9.22 -6.79
C PRO A 313 10.92 -9.69 -7.85
N ALA A 314 11.01 -8.99 -8.98
CA ALA A 314 11.98 -9.31 -10.04
C ALA A 314 13.43 -9.25 -9.51
N GLN A 315 13.79 -8.20 -8.78
CA GLN A 315 15.11 -8.08 -8.16
C GLN A 315 15.39 -9.19 -7.15
N ALA A 316 14.43 -9.46 -6.26
CA ALA A 316 14.58 -10.51 -5.24
C ALA A 316 14.68 -11.91 -5.87
N PHE A 317 13.92 -12.14 -6.95
CA PHE A 317 13.92 -13.41 -7.67
C PHE A 317 15.23 -13.64 -8.42
N SER A 318 15.73 -12.64 -9.17
CA SER A 318 16.98 -12.74 -9.92
C SER A 318 18.18 -13.04 -9.02
N ARG A 319 18.22 -12.45 -7.81
CA ARG A 319 19.27 -12.73 -6.82
C ARG A 319 19.30 -14.19 -6.40
N LEU A 320 18.16 -14.83 -6.21
CA LEU A 320 18.05 -16.20 -5.71
C LEU A 320 18.04 -17.24 -6.81
N ALA A 321 17.47 -16.93 -7.97
CA ALA A 321 17.37 -17.86 -9.09
C ALA A 321 18.69 -17.96 -9.88
N PHE A 322 19.41 -16.85 -10.01
CA PHE A 322 20.58 -16.75 -10.91
C PHE A 322 21.86 -16.35 -10.18
N GLY A 323 21.85 -16.20 -8.84
CA GLY A 323 23.02 -15.78 -8.06
C GLY A 323 23.53 -14.37 -8.38
N LEU A 324 22.72 -13.52 -9.01
CA LEU A 324 23.12 -12.18 -9.40
C LEU A 324 23.25 -11.28 -8.18
N LEU A 325 24.44 -10.77 -7.93
CA LEU A 325 24.69 -9.64 -7.03
C LEU A 325 24.20 -8.36 -7.72
N LEU A 326 23.29 -7.65 -7.07
CA LEU A 326 22.85 -6.30 -7.47
C LEU A 326 23.65 -5.25 -6.71
#